data_3184c388f027211227e3ed070ffa8795
#
_entry.id   3184c388f027211227e3ed070ffa8795
#
_cell.length_a   1.000
_cell.length_b   1.000
_cell.length_c   1.000
_cell.angle_alpha   90.00
_cell.angle_beta   90.00
_cell.angle_gamma   90.00
#
_symmetry.space_group_name_H-M   'P 1'
#
loop_
_entity.id
_entity.type
_entity.pdbx_description
1 polymer ?
#
loop_
_entity_poly.entity_id
_entity_poly.type
_entity_poly.pdbx_seq_one_letter_code
_entity_poly.pdbx_strand_id
1 'polypeptide(L)'
;MSHSDKMGASRLLPCQGGGSDQHLRLLNDRDSIYVPHLREGKGSFRVFTEGDDLYDAMIAAINGARKDIRLESFIFAADEVGGRFAKALADRARAGVDVRFHFDSRGSLTNPSTRLYQELMNAGVQLKWYHPWSWRHPSRYFQRDHRKILVIDEQEVFLGGFNIRIENSRVLYGEGRQRDTHVGVQGELARRAAMLFDRLWNYTEDPHVNAIPEDTSEVEALLVPNSSRRCQQRLACLHAGLISESQSYVYLTTPFFCPDTMIGTAMQAAARRGIDVRLLVPRNSDPPFAGWATRAAYEPLLKDGVRIFEYLPRKLHAKTSVIDGWTIIGSANLDHLSLFVNHELVLIAKDPGLREELRNAYMRDLEDAAEVSLPLWMKRGWYERFVEGIGRAGRRVL
;
A
#
# COMPACT_ATOMS: atom_id res chain seq x y z
N MET A 1 -19.93 -45.39 15.50
CA MET A 1 -20.11 -44.49 14.36
C MET A 1 -19.48 -43.16 14.75
N SER A 2 -18.24 -42.98 14.37
CA SER A 2 -17.45 -41.82 14.73
C SER A 2 -17.46 -40.83 13.57
N HIS A 3 -18.00 -39.63 13.78
CA HIS A 3 -17.79 -38.50 12.90
C HIS A 3 -16.53 -37.80 13.36
N SER A 4 -15.46 -37.99 12.62
CA SER A 4 -14.25 -37.20 12.72
C SER A 4 -14.47 -35.91 11.91
N ASP A 5 -14.72 -34.79 12.61
CA ASP A 5 -14.66 -33.47 12.04
C ASP A 5 -13.22 -33.19 11.60
N LYS A 6 -13.03 -33.12 10.29
CA LYS A 6 -11.79 -32.62 9.69
C LYS A 6 -11.79 -31.10 9.83
N MET A 7 -11.14 -30.60 10.87
CA MET A 7 -10.71 -29.21 10.92
C MET A 7 -9.85 -28.93 9.67
N GLY A 8 -10.30 -27.94 8.87
CA GLY A 8 -9.59 -27.51 7.67
C GLY A 8 -8.29 -26.84 8.03
N ALA A 9 -7.20 -27.59 7.93
CA ALA A 9 -5.86 -27.04 8.02
C ALA A 9 -5.66 -26.00 6.91
N SER A 10 -5.15 -24.82 7.26
CA SER A 10 -4.70 -23.81 6.29
C SER A 10 -3.78 -24.47 5.27
N ARG A 11 -4.15 -24.44 3.99
CA ARG A 11 -3.29 -24.98 2.93
C ARG A 11 -2.13 -24.02 2.73
N LEU A 12 -0.99 -24.43 3.20
CA LEU A 12 0.29 -23.80 2.93
C LEU A 12 0.73 -24.22 1.52
N LEU A 13 0.73 -23.28 0.57
CA LEU A 13 1.28 -23.52 -0.76
C LEU A 13 2.76 -23.13 -0.76
N PRO A 14 3.68 -23.99 -1.22
CA PRO A 14 5.09 -23.64 -1.32
C PRO A 14 5.29 -22.55 -2.37
N CYS A 15 6.04 -21.49 -2.04
CA CYS A 15 6.48 -20.48 -3.00
C CYS A 15 7.43 -21.14 -4.01
N GLN A 16 6.91 -21.70 -5.09
CA GLN A 16 7.74 -22.26 -6.17
C GLN A 16 8.19 -21.11 -7.09
N GLY A 17 9.29 -20.46 -6.74
CA GLY A 17 10.02 -19.54 -7.59
C GLY A 17 11.21 -20.25 -8.23
N GLY A 18 11.15 -20.51 -9.54
CA GLY A 18 12.31 -20.96 -10.30
C GLY A 18 13.34 -19.83 -10.44
N GLY A 19 14.37 -19.81 -9.62
CA GLY A 19 15.50 -18.89 -9.72
C GLY A 19 16.55 -19.21 -8.67
N SER A 20 17.74 -19.61 -9.14
CA SER A 20 19.01 -19.92 -8.47
C SER A 20 18.97 -20.25 -6.95
N ASP A 21 19.34 -21.46 -6.65
CA ASP A 21 19.34 -22.18 -5.36
C ASP A 21 19.94 -21.49 -4.11
N GLN A 22 20.54 -20.32 -4.21
CA GLN A 22 21.20 -19.67 -3.08
C GLN A 22 20.28 -18.79 -2.21
N HIS A 23 19.16 -18.30 -2.74
CA HIS A 23 18.19 -17.53 -1.96
C HIS A 23 17.10 -18.40 -1.29
N LEU A 24 16.88 -19.61 -1.77
CA LEU A 24 15.86 -20.55 -1.26
C LEU A 24 16.26 -21.26 0.04
N ARG A 25 17.54 -21.29 0.41
CA ARG A 25 18.02 -21.97 1.63
C ARG A 25 17.77 -21.22 2.95
N LEU A 26 17.16 -20.03 2.90
CA LEU A 26 16.77 -19.26 4.09
C LEU A 26 15.27 -19.34 4.41
N LEU A 27 14.50 -20.05 3.61
CA LEU A 27 13.08 -20.30 3.85
C LEU A 27 12.99 -21.62 4.66
N ASN A 28 13.02 -21.52 5.99
CA ASN A 28 12.54 -22.59 6.84
C ASN A 28 11.06 -22.86 6.53
N ASP A 29 10.56 -24.10 6.73
CA ASP A 29 9.19 -24.61 6.49
C ASP A 29 8.03 -23.76 7.07
N ARG A 30 8.30 -22.59 7.64
CA ARG A 30 7.35 -21.60 8.17
C ARG A 30 7.05 -20.44 7.22
N ASP A 31 7.71 -20.35 6.06
CA ASP A 31 7.55 -19.27 5.08
C ASP A 31 6.69 -19.70 3.87
N SER A 32 5.75 -20.57 4.10
CA SER A 32 4.72 -20.90 3.13
C SER A 32 3.83 -19.70 2.83
N ILE A 33 3.31 -19.62 1.61
CA ILE A 33 2.32 -18.61 1.20
C ILE A 33 1.16 -18.65 2.18
N TYR A 34 1.02 -17.60 2.99
CA TYR A 34 -0.04 -17.49 3.95
C TYR A 34 -1.18 -16.67 3.36
N VAL A 35 -2.28 -17.32 3.05
CA VAL A 35 -3.56 -16.68 2.77
C VAL A 35 -4.40 -16.81 4.05
N PRO A 36 -4.73 -15.69 4.73
CA PRO A 36 -5.50 -15.76 5.95
C PRO A 36 -6.90 -16.31 5.67
N HIS A 37 -7.43 -17.11 6.59
CA HIS A 37 -8.83 -17.52 6.55
C HIS A 37 -9.68 -16.41 7.16
N LEU A 38 -10.22 -15.50 6.33
CA LEU A 38 -11.16 -14.49 6.79
C LEU A 38 -12.59 -14.95 6.52
N ARG A 39 -13.50 -14.69 7.47
CA ARG A 39 -14.95 -14.82 7.19
C ARG A 39 -15.39 -13.70 6.27
N GLU A 40 -16.46 -13.94 5.52
CA GLU A 40 -17.17 -12.88 4.81
C GLU A 40 -18.07 -12.14 5.80
N GLY A 41 -17.97 -10.80 5.88
CA GLY A 41 -18.71 -9.99 6.83
C GLY A 41 -18.92 -8.57 6.35
N LYS A 42 -19.61 -7.76 7.15
CA LYS A 42 -19.83 -6.33 6.89
C LYS A 42 -19.08 -5.50 7.92
N GLY A 43 -17.86 -5.08 7.57
CA GLY A 43 -17.14 -4.07 8.34
C GLY A 43 -17.70 -2.66 8.07
N SER A 44 -17.38 -1.73 8.96
CA SER A 44 -17.65 -0.31 8.71
C SER A 44 -16.43 0.31 8.01
N PHE A 45 -16.42 0.21 6.67
CA PHE A 45 -15.38 0.79 5.82
C PHE A 45 -15.92 2.01 5.10
N ARG A 46 -15.13 3.09 5.07
CA ARG A 46 -15.41 4.29 4.27
C ARG A 46 -14.25 4.51 3.31
N VAL A 47 -14.50 4.34 2.02
CA VAL A 47 -13.49 4.53 0.97
C VAL A 47 -13.45 5.99 0.53
N PHE A 48 -12.23 6.50 0.35
CA PHE A 48 -11.96 7.84 -0.18
C PHE A 48 -11.13 7.72 -1.45
N THR A 49 -11.59 8.35 -2.51
CA THR A 49 -10.90 8.42 -3.81
C THR A 49 -10.51 9.85 -4.18
N GLU A 50 -10.94 10.84 -3.40
CA GLU A 50 -10.61 12.25 -3.53
C GLU A 50 -9.98 12.78 -2.23
N GLY A 51 -8.92 13.60 -2.38
CA GLY A 51 -8.15 14.08 -1.24
C GLY A 51 -8.92 15.04 -0.35
N ASP A 52 -9.76 15.92 -0.93
CA ASP A 52 -10.51 16.90 -0.13
C ASP A 52 -11.48 16.22 0.84
N ASP A 53 -12.24 15.21 0.37
CA ASP A 53 -13.17 14.43 1.22
C ASP A 53 -12.43 13.69 2.33
N LEU A 54 -11.26 13.13 2.01
CA LEU A 54 -10.40 12.44 2.98
C LEU A 54 -9.88 13.43 4.03
N TYR A 55 -9.33 14.56 3.59
CA TYR A 55 -8.72 15.54 4.49
C TYR A 55 -9.73 16.18 5.42
N ASP A 56 -10.93 16.48 4.93
CA ASP A 56 -12.00 16.99 5.76
C ASP A 56 -12.43 15.97 6.81
N ALA A 57 -12.55 14.68 6.45
CA ALA A 57 -12.83 13.60 7.39
C ALA A 57 -11.72 13.43 8.43
N MET A 58 -10.44 13.40 8.01
CA MET A 58 -9.29 13.28 8.91
C MET A 58 -9.19 14.47 9.86
N ILE A 59 -9.36 15.71 9.37
CA ILE A 59 -9.32 16.92 10.20
C ILE A 59 -10.48 16.94 11.19
N ALA A 60 -11.69 16.53 10.78
CA ALA A 60 -12.82 16.39 11.67
C ALA A 60 -12.54 15.37 12.80
N ALA A 61 -11.96 14.22 12.47
CA ALA A 61 -11.57 13.19 13.43
C ALA A 61 -10.48 13.73 14.40
N ILE A 62 -9.43 14.42 13.88
CA ILE A 62 -8.41 15.08 14.71
C ILE A 62 -9.07 16.06 15.70
N ASN A 63 -9.97 16.93 15.22
CA ASN A 63 -10.65 17.92 16.07
C ASN A 63 -11.53 17.26 17.14
N GLY A 64 -12.05 16.06 16.88
CA GLY A 64 -12.85 15.27 17.83
C GLY A 64 -12.03 14.47 18.84
N ALA A 65 -10.74 14.33 18.66
CA ALA A 65 -9.86 13.52 19.50
C ALA A 65 -9.86 13.97 20.96
N ARG A 66 -9.85 13.01 21.89
CA ARG A 66 -9.94 13.25 23.34
C ARG A 66 -8.76 12.70 24.13
N LYS A 67 -8.09 11.67 23.62
CA LYS A 67 -7.00 10.96 24.33
C LYS A 67 -5.69 11.07 23.59
N ASP A 68 -5.64 10.55 22.39
CA ASP A 68 -4.41 10.45 21.61
C ASP A 68 -4.64 10.53 20.10
N ILE A 69 -3.63 11.04 19.42
CA ILE A 69 -3.54 11.10 17.96
C ILE A 69 -2.19 10.53 17.55
N ARG A 70 -2.19 9.52 16.70
CA ARG A 70 -0.99 8.96 16.09
C ARG A 70 -1.04 9.19 14.57
N LEU A 71 -0.11 9.97 14.05
CA LEU A 71 0.00 10.27 12.62
C LEU A 71 1.31 9.75 12.07
N GLU A 72 1.26 9.01 10.96
CA GLU A 72 2.39 8.68 10.10
C GLU A 72 2.15 9.18 8.70
N SER A 73 3.16 9.80 8.10
CA SER A 73 3.09 10.23 6.71
C SER A 73 4.46 10.15 6.05
N PHE A 74 4.51 9.58 4.84
CA PHE A 74 5.72 9.61 4.03
C PHE A 74 6.03 11.02 3.55
N ILE A 75 5.01 11.74 3.01
CA ILE A 75 5.11 13.16 2.65
C ILE A 75 4.11 13.95 3.47
N PHE A 76 4.63 14.91 4.23
CA PHE A 76 3.85 15.96 4.88
C PHE A 76 4.40 17.29 4.35
N ALA A 77 3.68 17.89 3.41
CA ALA A 77 4.15 19.10 2.75
C ALA A 77 3.86 20.35 3.59
N ALA A 78 4.77 21.31 3.53
CA ALA A 78 4.56 22.64 4.16
C ALA A 78 3.76 23.56 3.23
N ASP A 79 2.62 23.07 2.76
CA ASP A 79 1.66 23.78 1.91
C ASP A 79 0.36 24.08 2.68
N GLU A 80 -0.66 24.56 1.96
CA GLU A 80 -1.95 24.90 2.58
C GLU A 80 -2.63 23.70 3.23
N VAL A 81 -2.56 22.50 2.62
CA VAL A 81 -3.10 21.26 3.19
C VAL A 81 -2.35 20.90 4.47
N GLY A 82 -1.00 20.84 4.43
CA GLY A 82 -0.19 20.56 5.61
C GLY A 82 -0.40 21.59 6.72
N GLY A 83 -0.60 22.86 6.38
CA GLY A 83 -0.93 23.92 7.34
C GLY A 83 -2.27 23.69 8.06
N ARG A 84 -3.30 23.22 7.36
CA ARG A 84 -4.60 22.84 7.97
C ARG A 84 -4.43 21.69 8.97
N PHE A 85 -3.69 20.65 8.61
CA PHE A 85 -3.38 19.53 9.50
C PHE A 85 -2.55 19.98 10.69
N ALA A 86 -1.48 20.75 10.47
CA ALA A 86 -0.62 21.25 11.55
C ALA A 86 -1.40 22.06 12.57
N LYS A 87 -2.31 22.94 12.11
CA LYS A 87 -3.19 23.71 13.00
C LYS A 87 -4.07 22.80 13.85
N ALA A 88 -4.74 21.81 13.24
CA ALA A 88 -5.62 20.89 13.96
C ALA A 88 -4.85 20.07 15.01
N LEU A 89 -3.67 19.52 14.65
CA LEU A 89 -2.80 18.78 15.58
C LEU A 89 -2.32 19.66 16.74
N ALA A 90 -1.85 20.87 16.44
CA ALA A 90 -1.40 21.84 17.46
C ALA A 90 -2.53 22.23 18.42
N ASP A 91 -3.73 22.47 17.92
CA ASP A 91 -4.90 22.84 18.74
C ASP A 91 -5.27 21.69 19.70
N ARG A 92 -5.17 20.43 19.25
CA ARG A 92 -5.41 19.26 20.10
C ARG A 92 -4.31 19.04 21.15
N ALA A 93 -3.04 19.22 20.76
CA ALA A 93 -1.93 19.12 21.70
C ALA A 93 -2.03 20.17 22.82
N ARG A 94 -2.37 21.43 22.46
CA ARG A 94 -2.64 22.51 23.47
C ARG A 94 -3.83 22.18 24.38
N ALA A 95 -4.80 21.42 23.89
CA ALA A 95 -5.94 20.95 24.67
C ALA A 95 -5.61 19.73 25.56
N GLY A 96 -4.35 19.26 25.58
CA GLY A 96 -3.89 18.15 26.42
C GLY A 96 -4.01 16.76 25.80
N VAL A 97 -4.34 16.65 24.50
CA VAL A 97 -4.33 15.38 23.78
C VAL A 97 -2.89 14.94 23.51
N ASP A 98 -2.56 13.66 23.69
CA ASP A 98 -1.24 13.10 23.34
C ASP A 98 -1.11 12.99 21.83
N VAL A 99 -0.37 13.91 21.21
CA VAL A 99 -0.20 13.98 19.77
C VAL A 99 1.19 13.53 19.37
N ARG A 100 1.29 12.40 18.65
CA ARG A 100 2.54 11.84 18.14
C ARG A 100 2.51 11.84 16.62
N PHE A 101 3.53 12.45 16.03
CA PHE A 101 3.66 12.53 14.60
C PHE A 101 5.02 11.99 14.14
N HIS A 102 4.97 10.90 13.36
CA HIS A 102 6.11 10.22 12.77
C HIS A 102 6.12 10.47 11.27
N PHE A 103 7.19 11.02 10.74
CA PHE A 103 7.29 11.31 9.32
C PHE A 103 8.63 10.89 8.75
N ASP A 104 8.58 10.48 7.47
CA ASP A 104 9.77 10.03 6.78
C ASP A 104 10.67 11.21 6.39
N SER A 105 11.96 11.09 6.71
CA SER A 105 12.91 12.17 6.47
C SER A 105 13.15 12.45 4.99
N ARG A 106 13.06 11.44 4.10
CA ARG A 106 13.26 11.63 2.67
C ARG A 106 12.03 12.22 1.99
N GLY A 107 10.85 11.71 2.32
CA GLY A 107 9.60 12.19 1.73
C GLY A 107 9.28 13.62 2.11
N SER A 108 9.47 13.98 3.39
CA SER A 108 9.11 15.31 3.92
C SER A 108 10.20 16.36 3.77
N LEU A 109 11.48 15.99 3.56
CA LEU A 109 12.58 16.93 3.31
C LEU A 109 12.52 17.64 1.96
N THR A 110 11.72 17.16 1.02
CA THR A 110 11.56 17.84 -0.29
C THR A 110 10.84 19.19 -0.16
N ASN A 111 10.18 19.43 0.99
CA ASN A 111 9.54 20.72 1.27
C ASN A 111 9.63 21.05 2.78
N PRO A 112 10.86 21.23 3.35
CA PRO A 112 11.02 21.43 4.78
C PRO A 112 10.60 22.85 5.17
N SER A 113 9.58 22.97 6.03
CA SER A 113 9.34 24.21 6.77
C SER A 113 9.76 24.00 8.23
N THR A 114 10.98 24.43 8.56
CA THR A 114 11.45 24.51 9.95
C THR A 114 10.45 25.23 10.84
N ARG A 115 9.76 26.23 10.30
CA ARG A 115 8.73 26.99 11.01
C ARG A 115 7.52 26.12 11.38
N LEU A 116 6.98 25.37 10.43
CA LEU A 116 5.81 24.50 10.67
C LEU A 116 6.10 23.45 11.75
N TYR A 117 7.26 22.81 11.68
CA TYR A 117 7.65 21.82 12.69
C TYR A 117 7.92 22.47 14.05
N GLN A 118 8.50 23.68 14.09
CA GLN A 118 8.68 24.43 15.32
C GLN A 118 7.34 24.82 15.97
N GLU A 119 6.37 25.23 15.18
CA GLU A 119 5.02 25.55 15.65
C GLU A 119 4.34 24.31 16.26
N LEU A 120 4.47 23.13 15.64
CA LEU A 120 3.96 21.85 16.18
C LEU A 120 4.64 21.50 17.51
N MET A 121 5.97 21.56 17.58
CA MET A 121 6.71 21.26 18.83
C MET A 121 6.35 22.24 19.94
N ASN A 122 6.24 23.52 19.65
CA ASN A 122 5.86 24.55 20.62
C ASN A 122 4.43 24.35 21.13
N ALA A 123 3.57 23.70 20.35
CA ALA A 123 2.22 23.34 20.78
C ALA A 123 2.16 22.06 21.62
N GLY A 124 3.27 21.33 21.77
CA GLY A 124 3.33 20.08 22.53
C GLY A 124 3.20 18.81 21.68
N VAL A 125 3.21 18.92 20.35
CA VAL A 125 3.21 17.75 19.46
C VAL A 125 4.57 17.05 19.54
N GLN A 126 4.57 15.75 19.79
CA GLN A 126 5.76 14.92 19.78
C GLN A 126 6.10 14.55 18.33
N LEU A 127 7.26 15.01 17.83
CA LEU A 127 7.71 14.76 16.47
C LEU A 127 8.87 13.77 16.46
N LYS A 128 8.82 12.78 15.53
CA LYS A 128 9.97 11.91 15.23
C LYS A 128 10.19 11.81 13.73
N TRP A 129 11.48 11.89 13.35
CA TRP A 129 11.94 11.65 12.00
C TRP A 129 12.34 10.19 11.81
N TYR A 130 11.79 9.54 10.81
CA TYR A 130 12.21 8.20 10.45
C TYR A 130 13.47 8.26 9.59
N HIS A 131 14.51 7.55 10.00
CA HIS A 131 15.80 7.37 9.33
C HIS A 131 16.35 8.65 8.64
N PRO A 132 16.63 9.73 9.39
CA PRO A 132 17.36 10.87 8.85
C PRO A 132 18.73 10.42 8.33
N TRP A 133 19.27 11.14 7.35
CA TRP A 133 20.60 10.82 6.83
C TRP A 133 21.65 10.79 7.95
N SER A 134 22.42 9.69 7.99
CA SER A 134 23.52 9.52 8.94
C SER A 134 24.71 8.87 8.24
N TRP A 135 25.86 9.55 8.28
CA TRP A 135 27.10 9.00 7.75
C TRP A 135 27.57 7.72 8.47
N ARG A 136 27.14 7.52 9.72
CA ARG A 136 27.43 6.31 10.51
C ARG A 136 26.63 5.10 10.08
N HIS A 137 25.45 5.32 9.52
CA HIS A 137 24.53 4.27 9.11
C HIS A 137 23.86 4.58 7.76
N PRO A 138 24.64 4.71 6.66
CA PRO A 138 24.11 5.13 5.37
C PRO A 138 23.09 4.15 4.80
N SER A 139 23.22 2.84 5.12
CA SER A 139 22.28 1.82 4.65
C SER A 139 20.86 1.97 5.20
N ARG A 140 20.69 2.53 6.40
CA ARG A 140 19.37 2.80 6.99
C ARG A 140 18.57 3.83 6.20
N TYR A 141 19.25 4.74 5.50
CA TYR A 141 18.60 5.78 4.70
C TYR A 141 17.79 5.20 3.53
N PHE A 142 18.09 4.00 3.06
CA PHE A 142 17.38 3.36 1.95
C PHE A 142 16.08 2.70 2.37
N GLN A 143 15.93 2.30 3.64
CA GLN A 143 14.68 1.78 4.17
C GLN A 143 13.79 2.95 4.60
N ARG A 144 12.61 3.06 4.02
CA ARG A 144 11.67 4.17 4.27
C ARG A 144 10.44 3.72 5.03
N ASP A 145 9.87 4.63 5.80
CA ASP A 145 8.52 4.49 6.32
C ASP A 145 7.53 5.05 5.29
N HIS A 146 6.97 4.14 4.49
CA HIS A 146 6.02 4.51 3.43
C HIS A 146 4.57 4.38 3.87
N ARG A 147 4.31 4.10 5.14
CA ARG A 147 2.97 4.03 5.70
C ARG A 147 2.34 5.41 5.77
N LYS A 148 1.03 5.45 5.64
CA LYS A 148 0.20 6.64 5.77
C LYS A 148 -0.98 6.27 6.65
N ILE A 149 -0.89 6.66 7.92
CA ILE A 149 -1.81 6.20 8.96
C ILE A 149 -2.17 7.40 9.84
N LEU A 150 -3.45 7.57 10.13
CA LEU A 150 -3.93 8.44 11.21
C LEU A 150 -4.81 7.60 12.13
N VAL A 151 -4.43 7.49 13.39
CA VAL A 151 -5.24 6.81 14.43
C VAL A 151 -5.72 7.84 15.42
N ILE A 152 -7.00 7.79 15.75
CA ILE A 152 -7.67 8.67 16.71
C ILE A 152 -8.22 7.84 17.87
N ASP A 153 -7.76 8.13 19.10
CA ASP A 153 -8.27 7.56 20.36
C ASP A 153 -8.33 6.01 20.37
N GLU A 154 -7.54 5.34 19.51
CA GLU A 154 -7.60 3.89 19.26
C GLU A 154 -8.99 3.38 18.77
N GLN A 155 -9.86 4.28 18.32
CA GLN A 155 -11.22 3.97 17.90
C GLN A 155 -11.42 4.08 16.40
N GLU A 156 -10.68 4.96 15.73
CA GLU A 156 -10.77 5.19 14.29
C GLU A 156 -9.38 5.25 13.68
N VAL A 157 -9.23 4.64 12.50
CA VAL A 157 -8.01 4.68 11.69
C VAL A 157 -8.31 5.03 10.25
N PHE A 158 -7.49 5.92 9.69
CA PHE A 158 -7.41 6.18 8.26
C PHE A 158 -6.09 5.62 7.75
N LEU A 159 -6.12 4.83 6.66
CA LEU A 159 -4.92 4.28 6.02
C LEU A 159 -5.08 4.15 4.51
N GLY A 160 -3.98 4.22 3.77
CA GLY A 160 -4.02 4.10 2.30
C GLY A 160 -2.83 4.74 1.59
N GLY A 161 -3.08 5.26 0.38
CA GLY A 161 -2.03 5.81 -0.49
C GLY A 161 -1.81 7.31 -0.36
N PHE A 162 -2.83 8.09 0.05
CA PHE A 162 -2.76 9.56 0.12
C PHE A 162 -1.69 10.07 1.09
N ASN A 163 -0.81 10.93 0.59
CA ASN A 163 0.06 11.77 1.41
C ASN A 163 -0.66 13.07 1.78
N ILE A 164 -0.12 13.85 2.73
CA ILE A 164 -0.67 15.15 3.14
C ILE A 164 0.04 16.24 2.32
N ARG A 165 -0.60 16.66 1.21
CA ARG A 165 -0.04 17.61 0.26
C ARG A 165 -1.09 18.17 -0.69
N ILE A 166 -0.83 19.35 -1.25
CA ILE A 166 -1.76 20.09 -2.12
C ILE A 166 -2.11 19.33 -3.41
N GLU A 167 -1.20 18.51 -3.95
CA GLU A 167 -1.42 17.80 -5.23
C GLU A 167 -2.50 16.73 -5.15
N ASN A 168 -3.04 16.45 -3.98
CA ASN A 168 -4.17 15.55 -3.78
C ASN A 168 -5.51 16.30 -3.70
N SER A 169 -5.49 17.63 -3.56
CA SER A 169 -6.71 18.46 -3.43
C SER A 169 -7.21 18.91 -4.80
N ARG A 170 -8.48 18.70 -5.06
CA ARG A 170 -9.14 19.26 -6.24
C ARG A 170 -9.32 20.79 -6.12
N VAL A 171 -9.68 21.23 -4.93
CA VAL A 171 -9.95 22.64 -4.66
C VAL A 171 -8.70 23.49 -4.85
N LEU A 172 -7.53 23.00 -4.40
CA LEU A 172 -6.29 23.77 -4.40
C LEU A 172 -5.37 23.49 -5.61
N TYR A 173 -5.41 22.27 -6.17
CA TYR A 173 -4.55 21.86 -7.29
C TYR A 173 -5.33 21.69 -8.60
N GLY A 174 -6.65 21.55 -8.55
CA GLY A 174 -7.51 21.44 -9.72
C GLY A 174 -7.59 20.02 -10.30
N GLU A 175 -7.90 19.94 -11.60
CA GLU A 175 -8.13 18.66 -12.28
C GLU A 175 -6.86 17.83 -12.46
N GLY A 176 -5.66 18.40 -12.37
CA GLY A 176 -4.38 17.69 -12.41
C GLY A 176 -4.01 16.94 -11.12
N ARG A 177 -4.85 17.00 -10.08
CA ARG A 177 -4.62 16.34 -8.79
C ARG A 177 -4.36 14.84 -8.93
N GLN A 178 -3.67 14.26 -7.97
CA GLN A 178 -3.42 12.82 -7.98
C GLN A 178 -4.70 12.01 -7.75
N ARG A 179 -4.81 10.87 -8.40
CA ARG A 179 -5.82 9.84 -8.14
C ARG A 179 -5.24 8.81 -7.19
N ASP A 180 -5.76 8.74 -5.97
CA ASP A 180 -5.32 7.78 -4.96
C ASP A 180 -6.52 7.15 -4.25
N THR A 181 -6.27 6.24 -3.29
CA THR A 181 -7.31 5.58 -2.51
C THR A 181 -6.89 5.47 -1.05
N HIS A 182 -7.84 5.72 -0.15
CA HIS A 182 -7.70 5.60 1.30
C HIS A 182 -8.95 4.97 1.90
N VAL A 183 -8.84 4.41 3.09
CA VAL A 183 -9.98 3.85 3.82
C VAL A 183 -9.97 4.32 5.27
N GLY A 184 -11.13 4.70 5.76
CA GLY A 184 -11.43 4.92 7.18
C GLY A 184 -12.10 3.69 7.78
N VAL A 185 -11.66 3.27 8.96
CA VAL A 185 -12.14 2.07 9.65
C VAL A 185 -12.26 2.35 11.14
N GLN A 186 -13.32 1.84 11.78
CA GLN A 186 -13.52 1.95 13.22
C GLN A 186 -13.36 0.61 13.94
N GLY A 187 -13.11 0.65 15.24
CA GLY A 187 -13.09 -0.51 16.14
C GLY A 187 -11.71 -1.18 16.25
N GLU A 188 -11.68 -2.52 16.29
CA GLU A 188 -10.48 -3.32 16.62
C GLU A 188 -9.28 -3.03 15.71
N LEU A 189 -9.53 -2.79 14.43
CA LEU A 189 -8.47 -2.46 13.47
C LEU A 189 -7.75 -1.14 13.83
N ALA A 190 -8.46 -0.17 14.44
CA ALA A 190 -7.83 1.07 14.91
C ALA A 190 -6.88 0.80 16.09
N ARG A 191 -7.25 -0.06 17.05
CA ARG A 191 -6.34 -0.50 18.11
C ARG A 191 -5.12 -1.22 17.56
N ARG A 192 -5.33 -2.10 16.59
CA ARG A 192 -4.23 -2.79 15.92
C ARG A 192 -3.28 -1.82 15.20
N ALA A 193 -3.83 -0.81 14.52
CA ALA A 193 -3.05 0.24 13.88
C ALA A 193 -2.24 1.06 14.88
N ALA A 194 -2.82 1.39 16.03
CA ALA A 194 -2.13 2.07 17.14
C ALA A 194 -0.92 1.25 17.65
N MET A 195 -1.08 -0.05 17.87
CA MET A 195 0.02 -0.95 18.27
C MET A 195 1.13 -0.98 17.21
N LEU A 196 0.78 -1.03 15.92
CA LEU A 196 1.75 -1.04 14.82
C LEU A 196 2.48 0.30 14.70
N PHE A 197 1.80 1.43 14.99
CA PHE A 197 2.42 2.74 15.09
C PHE A 197 3.42 2.78 16.28
N ASP A 198 2.96 2.46 17.49
CA ASP A 198 3.76 2.54 18.71
C ASP A 198 5.02 1.68 18.64
N ARG A 199 4.94 0.55 17.96
CA ARG A 199 6.09 -0.30 17.68
C ARG A 199 7.16 0.42 16.86
N LEU A 200 6.81 1.03 15.73
CA LEU A 200 7.76 1.77 14.91
C LEU A 200 8.22 3.04 15.62
N TRP A 201 7.32 3.73 16.31
CA TRP A 201 7.64 4.88 17.13
C TRP A 201 8.71 4.58 18.17
N ASN A 202 8.65 3.42 18.83
CA ASN A 202 9.58 3.02 19.88
C ASN A 202 10.80 2.24 19.34
N TYR A 203 10.87 1.97 18.03
CA TYR A 203 11.86 1.09 17.40
C TYR A 203 11.98 -0.27 18.09
N THR A 204 10.87 -0.80 18.60
CA THR A 204 10.84 -2.09 19.28
C THR A 204 10.56 -3.20 18.29
N GLU A 205 11.40 -4.24 18.29
CA GLU A 205 11.16 -5.47 17.53
C GLU A 205 10.35 -6.46 18.39
N ASP A 206 9.06 -6.22 18.54
CA ASP A 206 8.16 -7.21 19.14
C ASP A 206 7.63 -8.14 18.03
N PRO A 207 8.03 -9.41 17.99
CA PRO A 207 7.57 -10.36 16.98
C PRO A 207 6.05 -10.62 17.06
N HIS A 208 5.43 -10.48 18.23
CA HIS A 208 4.00 -10.74 18.42
C HIS A 208 3.11 -9.66 17.79
N VAL A 209 3.56 -8.40 17.76
CA VAL A 209 2.80 -7.31 17.13
C VAL A 209 2.72 -7.47 15.61
N ASN A 210 3.72 -8.12 15.00
CA ASN A 210 3.72 -8.41 13.56
C ASN A 210 3.10 -9.78 13.22
N ALA A 211 2.84 -10.61 14.22
CA ALA A 211 2.22 -11.89 13.97
C ALA A 211 0.79 -11.66 13.43
N ILE A 212 0.47 -12.31 12.32
CA ILE A 212 -0.92 -12.52 11.94
C ILE A 212 -1.43 -13.62 12.87
N PRO A 213 -2.60 -13.45 13.51
CA PRO A 213 -3.17 -14.52 14.32
C PRO A 213 -3.23 -15.84 13.54
N GLU A 214 -2.93 -16.96 14.17
CA GLU A 214 -2.96 -18.27 13.51
C GLU A 214 -4.39 -18.65 13.07
N ASP A 215 -5.37 -18.28 13.89
CA ASP A 215 -6.79 -18.40 13.54
C ASP A 215 -7.37 -17.01 13.25
N THR A 216 -7.75 -16.79 12.00
CA THR A 216 -8.39 -15.56 11.50
C THR A 216 -9.80 -15.82 10.98
N SER A 217 -10.33 -17.04 11.19
CA SER A 217 -11.64 -17.44 10.65
C SER A 217 -12.83 -16.63 11.19
N GLU A 218 -12.63 -15.97 12.33
CA GLU A 218 -13.65 -15.16 12.99
C GLU A 218 -13.65 -13.67 12.57
N VAL A 219 -12.61 -13.20 11.86
CA VAL A 219 -12.50 -11.80 11.46
C VAL A 219 -12.65 -11.63 9.96
N GLU A 220 -13.24 -10.51 9.56
CA GLU A 220 -13.48 -10.16 8.15
C GLU A 220 -12.36 -9.32 7.53
N ALA A 221 -11.47 -8.78 8.35
CA ALA A 221 -10.38 -7.93 7.88
C ALA A 221 -9.15 -7.98 8.80
N LEU A 222 -7.98 -7.75 8.22
CA LEU A 222 -6.69 -7.70 8.92
C LEU A 222 -5.82 -6.54 8.42
N LEU A 223 -5.01 -5.99 9.33
CA LEU A 223 -3.88 -5.14 8.98
C LEU A 223 -2.62 -6.00 8.82
N VAL A 224 -2.01 -5.94 7.66
CA VAL A 224 -0.80 -6.70 7.30
C VAL A 224 0.37 -5.75 7.13
N PRO A 225 1.29 -5.69 8.10
CA PRO A 225 2.49 -4.87 8.01
C PRO A 225 3.59 -5.58 7.22
N ASN A 226 4.43 -4.78 6.53
CA ASN A 226 5.68 -5.20 5.92
C ASN A 226 6.84 -4.45 6.60
N SER A 227 7.08 -4.71 7.89
CA SER A 227 7.92 -3.86 8.75
C SER A 227 9.12 -4.55 9.39
N SER A 228 9.45 -5.79 9.02
CA SER A 228 10.62 -6.49 9.54
C SER A 228 11.21 -7.43 8.52
N ARG A 229 12.49 -7.82 8.69
CA ARG A 229 13.15 -8.82 7.81
C ARG A 229 12.35 -10.13 7.72
N ARG A 230 11.67 -10.53 8.78
CA ARG A 230 10.78 -11.72 8.80
C ARG A 230 9.47 -11.52 8.03
N CYS A 231 9.11 -10.27 7.73
CA CYS A 231 7.86 -9.91 7.05
C CYS A 231 8.09 -9.40 5.61
N GLN A 232 9.33 -9.26 5.16
CA GLN A 232 9.69 -8.61 3.89
C GLN A 232 9.12 -9.28 2.63
N GLN A 233 8.71 -10.55 2.71
CA GLN A 233 8.09 -11.25 1.58
C GLN A 233 6.58 -11.43 1.75
N ARG A 234 6.04 -11.05 2.90
CA ARG A 234 4.64 -11.35 3.25
C ARG A 234 3.66 -10.77 2.24
N LEU A 235 3.83 -9.50 1.83
CA LEU A 235 2.94 -8.87 0.86
C LEU A 235 3.06 -9.49 -0.53
N ALA A 236 4.26 -9.87 -0.95
CA ALA A 236 4.47 -10.58 -2.21
C ALA A 236 3.81 -11.96 -2.18
N CYS A 237 4.02 -12.74 -1.11
CA CYS A 237 3.39 -14.04 -0.91
C CYS A 237 1.86 -13.94 -0.83
N LEU A 238 1.33 -12.92 -0.12
CA LEU A 238 -0.10 -12.68 -0.01
C LEU A 238 -0.74 -12.43 -1.39
N HIS A 239 -0.19 -11.50 -2.18
CA HIS A 239 -0.70 -11.22 -3.51
C HIS A 239 -0.58 -12.42 -4.43
N ALA A 240 0.59 -13.09 -4.46
CA ALA A 240 0.79 -14.27 -5.31
C ALA A 240 -0.16 -15.41 -4.93
N GLY A 241 -0.40 -15.64 -3.64
CA GLY A 241 -1.34 -16.66 -3.14
C GLY A 241 -2.76 -16.39 -3.59
N LEU A 242 -3.28 -15.18 -3.32
CA LEU A 242 -4.63 -14.80 -3.71
C LEU A 242 -4.85 -14.85 -5.23
N ILE A 243 -3.86 -14.39 -6.01
CA ILE A 243 -3.91 -14.47 -7.49
C ILE A 243 -3.91 -15.95 -7.94
N SER A 244 -3.10 -16.79 -7.32
CA SER A 244 -3.02 -18.22 -7.70
C SER A 244 -4.31 -18.97 -7.39
N GLU A 245 -5.03 -18.59 -6.33
CA GLU A 245 -6.31 -19.21 -5.93
C GLU A 245 -7.52 -18.59 -6.64
N SER A 246 -7.36 -17.49 -7.39
CA SER A 246 -8.45 -16.80 -8.06
C SER A 246 -9.20 -17.69 -9.06
N GLN A 247 -10.53 -17.51 -9.11
CA GLN A 247 -11.44 -18.29 -9.93
C GLN A 247 -12.17 -17.46 -11.00
N SER A 248 -12.28 -16.13 -10.82
CA SER A 248 -13.08 -15.27 -11.68
C SER A 248 -12.31 -14.07 -12.20
N TYR A 249 -11.77 -13.25 -11.32
CA TYR A 249 -11.08 -12.03 -11.72
C TYR A 249 -9.99 -11.59 -10.74
N VAL A 250 -9.01 -10.85 -11.29
CA VAL A 250 -7.91 -10.20 -10.58
C VAL A 250 -7.77 -8.78 -11.12
N TYR A 251 -8.10 -7.76 -10.34
CA TYR A 251 -7.99 -6.35 -10.71
C TYR A 251 -6.97 -5.68 -9.80
N LEU A 252 -5.86 -5.22 -10.38
CA LEU A 252 -4.76 -4.61 -9.67
C LEU A 252 -4.57 -3.17 -10.12
N THR A 253 -4.44 -2.25 -9.17
CA THR A 253 -4.05 -0.85 -9.40
C THR A 253 -2.78 -0.55 -8.63
N THR A 254 -1.77 -0.04 -9.30
CA THR A 254 -0.52 0.38 -8.66
C THR A 254 0.19 1.48 -9.48
N PRO A 255 0.79 2.50 -8.83
CA PRO A 255 1.54 3.54 -9.53
C PRO A 255 2.86 3.03 -10.09
N PHE A 256 3.46 2.03 -9.44
CA PHE A 256 4.70 1.40 -9.84
C PHE A 256 4.50 -0.10 -9.87
N PHE A 257 4.75 -0.67 -11.05
CA PHE A 257 4.62 -2.10 -11.27
C PHE A 257 5.97 -2.68 -11.70
N CYS A 258 6.68 -3.19 -10.73
CA CYS A 258 7.93 -3.90 -10.94
C CYS A 258 7.84 -5.22 -10.17
N PRO A 259 6.94 -6.11 -10.59
CA PRO A 259 6.55 -7.23 -9.77
C PRO A 259 7.74 -8.15 -9.54
N ASP A 260 7.78 -8.72 -8.36
CA ASP A 260 8.57 -9.92 -8.11
C ASP A 260 8.13 -11.04 -9.04
N THR A 261 9.06 -11.97 -9.30
CA THR A 261 8.77 -13.15 -10.12
C THR A 261 7.54 -13.91 -9.67
N MET A 262 7.26 -13.96 -8.36
CA MET A 262 6.08 -14.64 -7.81
C MET A 262 4.77 -14.02 -8.29
N ILE A 263 4.60 -12.71 -8.13
CA ILE A 263 3.37 -12.00 -8.54
C ILE A 263 3.20 -12.08 -10.05
N GLY A 264 4.26 -11.80 -10.82
CA GLY A 264 4.23 -11.87 -12.27
C GLY A 264 3.83 -13.26 -12.78
N THR A 265 4.46 -14.32 -12.24
CA THR A 265 4.14 -15.71 -12.58
C THR A 265 2.71 -16.10 -12.19
N ALA A 266 2.23 -15.65 -11.02
CA ALA A 266 0.86 -15.92 -10.59
C ALA A 266 -0.17 -15.25 -11.52
N MET A 267 0.06 -13.99 -11.94
CA MET A 267 -0.80 -13.29 -12.91
C MET A 267 -0.86 -14.01 -14.26
N GLN A 268 0.31 -14.40 -14.79
CA GLN A 268 0.40 -15.15 -16.05
C GLN A 268 -0.32 -16.50 -15.95
N ALA A 269 -0.11 -17.24 -14.87
CA ALA A 269 -0.77 -18.52 -14.65
C ALA A 269 -2.30 -18.37 -14.52
N ALA A 270 -2.78 -17.33 -13.81
CA ALA A 270 -4.20 -17.04 -13.69
C ALA A 270 -4.82 -16.70 -15.06
N ALA A 271 -4.19 -15.82 -15.85
CA ALA A 271 -4.65 -15.45 -17.18
C ALA A 271 -4.71 -16.67 -18.12
N ARG A 272 -3.68 -17.55 -18.12
CA ARG A 272 -3.70 -18.81 -18.87
C ARG A 272 -4.82 -19.77 -18.45
N ARG A 273 -5.29 -19.70 -17.21
CA ARG A 273 -6.50 -20.44 -16.77
C ARG A 273 -7.81 -19.82 -17.23
N GLY A 274 -7.78 -18.66 -17.91
CA GLY A 274 -8.98 -17.95 -18.37
C GLY A 274 -9.55 -16.96 -17.35
N ILE A 275 -8.83 -16.66 -16.26
CA ILE A 275 -9.22 -15.66 -15.29
C ILE A 275 -9.05 -14.25 -15.89
N ASP A 276 -10.00 -13.35 -15.66
CA ASP A 276 -9.91 -11.95 -16.10
C ASP A 276 -8.89 -11.18 -15.25
N VAL A 277 -7.63 -11.18 -15.68
CA VAL A 277 -6.52 -10.50 -14.99
C VAL A 277 -6.28 -9.14 -15.63
N ARG A 278 -6.52 -8.06 -14.87
CA ARG A 278 -6.34 -6.69 -15.32
C ARG A 278 -5.37 -5.93 -14.42
N LEU A 279 -4.46 -5.20 -15.04
CA LEU A 279 -3.51 -4.32 -14.38
C LEU A 279 -3.75 -2.87 -14.84
N LEU A 280 -3.99 -1.97 -13.89
CA LEU A 280 -4.13 -0.53 -14.11
C LEU A 280 -2.90 0.19 -13.56
N VAL A 281 -2.20 0.94 -14.41
CA VAL A 281 -0.99 1.71 -14.08
C VAL A 281 -1.07 3.10 -14.67
N PRO A 282 -0.29 4.10 -14.20
CA PRO A 282 -0.27 5.41 -14.83
C PRO A 282 0.42 5.36 -16.20
N ARG A 283 -0.10 6.12 -17.17
CA ARG A 283 0.55 6.36 -18.46
C ARG A 283 1.91 7.03 -18.27
N ASN A 284 1.95 8.03 -17.42
CA ASN A 284 3.13 8.82 -17.09
C ASN A 284 3.52 8.58 -15.64
N SER A 285 4.71 8.06 -15.42
CA SER A 285 5.27 7.84 -14.08
C SER A 285 6.24 8.95 -13.73
N ASP A 286 6.32 9.27 -12.45
CA ASP A 286 7.30 10.16 -11.88
C ASP A 286 7.98 9.45 -10.70
N PRO A 287 9.26 9.15 -10.79
CA PRO A 287 10.20 9.51 -11.89
C PRO A 287 10.00 8.67 -13.18
N PRO A 288 10.40 9.20 -14.36
CA PRO A 288 10.17 8.52 -15.66
C PRO A 288 10.74 7.12 -15.75
N PHE A 289 11.88 6.83 -15.11
CA PHE A 289 12.49 5.51 -15.14
C PHE A 289 11.62 4.42 -14.48
N ALA A 290 10.73 4.79 -13.55
CA ALA A 290 9.76 3.88 -12.97
C ALA A 290 8.73 3.40 -14.01
N GLY A 291 8.33 4.31 -14.93
CA GLY A 291 7.51 3.95 -16.08
C GLY A 291 8.21 2.99 -17.03
N TRP A 292 9.52 3.19 -17.28
CA TRP A 292 10.30 2.27 -18.12
C TRP A 292 10.40 0.87 -17.50
N ALA A 293 10.62 0.80 -16.18
CA ALA A 293 10.65 -0.48 -15.47
C ALA A 293 9.29 -1.19 -15.49
N THR A 294 8.19 -0.44 -15.29
CA THR A 294 6.82 -0.95 -15.40
C THR A 294 6.54 -1.51 -16.80
N ARG A 295 6.87 -0.75 -17.86
CA ARG A 295 6.69 -1.16 -19.25
C ARG A 295 7.53 -2.38 -19.63
N ALA A 296 8.70 -2.56 -19.04
CA ALA A 296 9.54 -3.73 -19.26
C ALA A 296 8.87 -5.06 -18.83
N ALA A 297 7.84 -5.00 -17.98
CA ALA A 297 7.07 -6.17 -17.56
C ALA A 297 5.86 -6.48 -18.46
N TYR A 298 5.47 -5.58 -19.38
CA TYR A 298 4.23 -5.73 -20.17
C TYR A 298 4.26 -6.93 -21.12
N GLU A 299 5.34 -7.07 -21.89
CA GLU A 299 5.40 -8.07 -22.97
C GLU A 299 5.11 -9.50 -22.49
N PRO A 300 5.75 -10.04 -21.45
CA PRO A 300 5.44 -11.38 -20.98
C PRO A 300 4.00 -11.51 -20.43
N LEU A 301 3.47 -10.48 -19.79
CA LEU A 301 2.11 -10.47 -19.24
C LEU A 301 1.06 -10.46 -20.37
N LEU A 302 1.23 -9.57 -21.36
CA LEU A 302 0.33 -9.47 -22.51
C LEU A 302 0.30 -10.76 -23.33
N LYS A 303 1.46 -11.44 -23.51
CA LYS A 303 1.53 -12.72 -24.21
C LYS A 303 0.73 -13.84 -23.55
N ASP A 304 0.62 -13.79 -22.22
CA ASP A 304 -0.14 -14.78 -21.44
C ASP A 304 -1.61 -14.38 -21.19
N GLY A 305 -2.05 -13.24 -21.78
CA GLY A 305 -3.45 -12.83 -21.76
C GLY A 305 -3.82 -11.88 -20.60
N VAL A 306 -2.83 -11.39 -19.84
CA VAL A 306 -3.08 -10.31 -18.88
C VAL A 306 -3.43 -9.02 -19.63
N ARG A 307 -4.51 -8.36 -19.24
CA ARG A 307 -4.93 -7.08 -19.81
C ARG A 307 -4.30 -5.93 -19.05
N ILE A 308 -3.63 -5.02 -19.74
CA ILE A 308 -2.94 -3.88 -19.14
C ILE A 308 -3.59 -2.60 -19.62
N PHE A 309 -3.87 -1.70 -18.68
CA PHE A 309 -4.51 -0.42 -18.90
C PHE A 309 -3.63 0.71 -18.39
N GLU A 310 -3.42 1.73 -19.20
CA GLU A 310 -2.68 2.95 -18.85
C GLU A 310 -3.68 4.10 -18.57
N TYR A 311 -3.74 4.54 -17.31
CA TYR A 311 -4.59 5.65 -16.86
C TYR A 311 -4.08 6.98 -17.43
N LEU A 312 -4.95 7.76 -18.04
CA LEU A 312 -4.59 8.92 -18.86
C LEU A 312 -4.73 10.27 -18.16
N PRO A 313 -5.81 10.57 -17.38
CA PRO A 313 -6.18 11.95 -17.07
C PRO A 313 -5.20 12.65 -16.13
N ARG A 314 -4.73 11.93 -15.13
CA ARG A 314 -3.93 12.49 -14.03
C ARG A 314 -2.99 11.45 -13.45
N LYS A 315 -2.12 11.86 -12.54
CA LYS A 315 -1.17 10.94 -11.89
C LYS A 315 -1.93 9.92 -11.03
N LEU A 316 -1.90 8.66 -11.45
CA LEU A 316 -2.46 7.56 -10.68
C LEU A 316 -1.47 7.16 -9.58
N HIS A 317 -1.92 7.14 -8.33
CA HIS A 317 -1.11 6.76 -7.18
C HIS A 317 -1.81 5.74 -6.26
N ALA A 318 -3.00 5.26 -6.63
CA ALA A 318 -3.76 4.25 -5.89
C ALA A 318 -3.05 2.89 -5.84
N LYS A 319 -3.17 2.20 -4.71
CA LYS A 319 -2.64 0.85 -4.47
C LYS A 319 -3.78 0.00 -3.94
N THR A 320 -4.47 -0.66 -4.86
CA THR A 320 -5.62 -1.50 -4.54
C THR A 320 -5.60 -2.79 -5.33
N SER A 321 -6.09 -3.86 -4.72
CA SER A 321 -6.32 -5.13 -5.39
C SER A 321 -7.72 -5.63 -5.06
N VAL A 322 -8.45 -6.08 -6.08
CA VAL A 322 -9.74 -6.76 -5.93
C VAL A 322 -9.61 -8.11 -6.62
N ILE A 323 -9.61 -9.18 -5.82
CA ILE A 323 -9.35 -10.55 -6.29
C ILE A 323 -10.50 -11.41 -5.80
N ASP A 324 -11.45 -11.75 -6.67
CA ASP A 324 -12.69 -12.43 -6.30
C ASP A 324 -13.38 -11.80 -5.08
N GLY A 325 -13.45 -12.54 -3.95
CA GLY A 325 -14.00 -12.06 -2.69
C GLY A 325 -13.08 -11.18 -1.85
N TRP A 326 -11.80 -10.99 -2.26
CA TRP A 326 -10.79 -10.31 -1.49
C TRP A 326 -10.54 -8.89 -1.94
N THR A 327 -10.23 -8.03 -0.97
CA THR A 327 -9.76 -6.66 -1.22
C THR A 327 -8.47 -6.40 -0.48
N ILE A 328 -7.53 -5.68 -1.13
CA ILE A 328 -6.33 -5.15 -0.51
C ILE A 328 -6.26 -3.66 -0.83
N ILE A 329 -6.04 -2.85 0.20
CA ILE A 329 -5.85 -1.39 0.09
C ILE A 329 -4.78 -0.95 1.08
N GLY A 330 -3.88 -0.05 0.68
CA GLY A 330 -2.86 0.43 1.61
C GLY A 330 -1.78 1.29 0.97
N SER A 331 -0.60 1.26 1.56
CA SER A 331 0.54 2.07 1.14
C SER A 331 1.45 1.36 0.13
N ALA A 332 1.38 0.02 0.02
CA ALA A 332 2.34 -0.80 -0.73
C ALA A 332 2.09 -0.78 -2.23
N ASN A 333 3.10 -0.39 -3.00
CA ASN A 333 3.14 -0.62 -4.44
C ASN A 333 3.49 -2.09 -4.76
N LEU A 334 3.29 -2.50 -6.00
CA LEU A 334 3.75 -3.79 -6.51
C LEU A 334 5.15 -3.65 -7.14
N ASP A 335 6.09 -3.11 -6.35
CA ASP A 335 7.49 -2.91 -6.71
C ASP A 335 8.43 -3.50 -5.66
N HIS A 336 9.74 -3.56 -5.98
CA HIS A 336 10.72 -4.18 -5.10
C HIS A 336 10.88 -3.44 -3.77
N LEU A 337 10.85 -2.11 -3.76
CA LEU A 337 11.03 -1.35 -2.52
C LEU A 337 9.86 -1.55 -1.56
N SER A 338 8.63 -1.51 -2.04
CA SER A 338 7.44 -1.71 -1.20
C SER A 338 7.32 -3.16 -0.72
N LEU A 339 7.65 -4.14 -1.57
CA LEU A 339 7.49 -5.55 -1.23
C LEU A 339 8.60 -6.09 -0.30
N PHE A 340 9.83 -5.51 -0.35
CA PHE A 340 11.00 -6.12 0.31
C PHE A 340 11.83 -5.18 1.19
N VAL A 341 11.67 -3.85 1.10
CA VAL A 341 12.56 -2.90 1.76
C VAL A 341 11.85 -1.96 2.71
N ASN A 342 10.78 -1.31 2.24
CA ASN A 342 10.09 -0.26 3.00
C ASN A 342 9.17 -0.83 4.08
N HIS A 343 8.88 0.01 5.09
CA HIS A 343 7.76 -0.23 5.97
C HIS A 343 6.46 0.16 5.24
N GLU A 344 5.59 -0.81 5.10
CA GLU A 344 4.29 -0.67 4.46
C GLU A 344 3.19 -1.19 5.39
N LEU A 345 1.96 -0.77 5.14
CA LEU A 345 0.78 -1.31 5.80
C LEU A 345 -0.35 -1.42 4.79
N VAL A 346 -0.96 -2.61 4.74
CA VAL A 346 -2.16 -2.85 3.94
C VAL A 346 -3.28 -3.41 4.81
N LEU A 347 -4.50 -3.03 4.47
CA LEU A 347 -5.72 -3.69 4.92
C LEU A 347 -6.07 -4.77 3.90
N ILE A 348 -6.29 -5.99 4.37
CA ILE A 348 -6.92 -7.07 3.61
C ILE A 348 -8.27 -7.39 4.21
N ALA A 349 -9.31 -7.54 3.37
CA ALA A 349 -10.65 -7.80 3.83
C ALA A 349 -11.43 -8.74 2.91
N LYS A 350 -12.41 -9.43 3.50
CA LYS A 350 -13.48 -10.19 2.83
C LYS A 350 -14.82 -9.53 3.08
N ASP A 351 -14.97 -8.26 2.70
CA ASP A 351 -16.17 -7.46 2.90
C ASP A 351 -16.84 -7.14 1.56
N PRO A 352 -18.11 -7.54 1.35
CA PRO A 352 -18.82 -7.30 0.10
C PRO A 352 -19.00 -5.81 -0.22
N GLY A 353 -19.21 -4.95 0.79
CA GLY A 353 -19.40 -3.51 0.60
C GLY A 353 -18.10 -2.84 0.15
N LEU A 354 -17.00 -3.09 0.86
CA LEU A 354 -15.68 -2.60 0.50
C LEU A 354 -15.27 -3.09 -0.90
N ARG A 355 -15.52 -4.37 -1.20
CA ARG A 355 -15.24 -4.96 -2.51
C ARG A 355 -15.99 -4.25 -3.62
N GLU A 356 -17.29 -4.00 -3.44
CA GLU A 356 -18.13 -3.31 -4.43
C GLU A 356 -17.64 -1.88 -4.66
N GLU A 357 -17.33 -1.13 -3.59
CA GLU A 357 -16.81 0.24 -3.70
C GLU A 357 -15.47 0.29 -4.45
N LEU A 358 -14.51 -0.59 -4.11
CA LEU A 358 -13.21 -0.64 -4.77
C LEU A 358 -13.32 -1.12 -6.23
N ARG A 359 -14.18 -2.09 -6.50
CA ARG A 359 -14.46 -2.55 -7.86
C ARG A 359 -15.08 -1.45 -8.71
N ASN A 360 -16.05 -0.73 -8.18
CA ASN A 360 -16.67 0.40 -8.88
C ASN A 360 -15.68 1.55 -9.10
N ALA A 361 -14.80 1.84 -8.14
CA ALA A 361 -13.72 2.79 -8.33
C ALA A 361 -12.76 2.35 -9.44
N TYR A 362 -12.39 1.07 -9.47
CA TYR A 362 -11.55 0.49 -10.52
C TYR A 362 -12.20 0.61 -11.90
N MET A 363 -13.51 0.30 -12.03
CA MET A 363 -14.22 0.37 -13.30
C MET A 363 -14.33 1.82 -13.82
N ARG A 364 -14.57 2.81 -12.94
CA ARG A 364 -14.52 4.23 -13.33
C ARG A 364 -13.13 4.65 -13.81
N ASP A 365 -12.07 4.20 -13.13
CA ASP A 365 -10.70 4.49 -13.56
C ASP A 365 -10.37 3.86 -14.93
N LEU A 366 -10.98 2.74 -15.27
CA LEU A 366 -10.82 2.10 -16.60
C LEU A 366 -11.49 2.89 -17.73
N GLU A 367 -12.58 3.62 -17.47
CA GLU A 367 -13.24 4.46 -18.47
C GLU A 367 -12.28 5.55 -18.99
N ASP A 368 -11.36 6.00 -18.12
CA ASP A 368 -10.34 6.99 -18.40
C ASP A 368 -8.97 6.38 -18.77
N ALA A 369 -8.90 5.09 -19.05
CA ALA A 369 -7.66 4.39 -19.34
C ALA A 369 -7.61 3.83 -20.78
N ALA A 370 -6.41 3.74 -21.33
CA ALA A 370 -6.17 3.10 -22.62
C ALA A 370 -5.66 1.68 -22.43
N GLU A 371 -6.32 0.69 -23.04
CA GLU A 371 -5.84 -0.69 -23.04
C GLU A 371 -4.60 -0.84 -23.96
N VAL A 372 -3.58 -1.49 -23.44
CA VAL A 372 -2.34 -1.77 -24.18
C VAL A 372 -2.54 -2.99 -25.04
N SER A 373 -2.58 -2.79 -26.36
CA SER A 373 -2.73 -3.86 -27.35
C SER A 373 -1.40 -4.57 -27.62
N LEU A 374 -1.33 -5.90 -27.45
CA LEU A 374 -0.13 -6.68 -27.76
C LEU A 374 0.38 -6.47 -29.19
N PRO A 375 -0.46 -6.47 -30.25
CA PRO A 375 0.02 -6.23 -31.61
C PRO A 375 0.67 -4.85 -31.79
N LEU A 376 0.12 -3.81 -31.17
CA LEU A 376 0.72 -2.46 -31.20
C LEU A 376 1.97 -2.41 -30.33
N TRP A 377 1.97 -3.06 -29.18
CA TRP A 377 3.12 -3.17 -28.29
C TRP A 377 4.33 -3.79 -28.98
N MET A 378 4.14 -4.83 -29.75
CA MET A 378 5.21 -5.52 -30.50
C MET A 378 5.82 -4.67 -31.63
N LYS A 379 5.07 -3.65 -32.14
CA LYS A 379 5.53 -2.74 -33.21
C LYS A 379 6.31 -1.52 -32.71
N ARG A 380 6.44 -1.33 -31.37
CA ARG A 380 7.15 -0.17 -30.79
C ARG A 380 8.61 -0.11 -31.25
N GLY A 381 9.14 1.12 -31.30
CA GLY A 381 10.48 1.42 -31.81
C GLY A 381 11.62 0.83 -30.97
N TRP A 382 12.81 0.79 -31.55
CA TRP A 382 14.02 0.29 -30.86
C TRP A 382 14.39 1.14 -29.63
N TYR A 383 14.15 2.46 -29.68
CA TYR A 383 14.43 3.38 -28.58
C TYR A 383 13.58 3.05 -27.35
N GLU A 384 12.28 2.80 -27.52
CA GLU A 384 11.39 2.41 -26.43
C GLU A 384 11.85 1.10 -25.76
N ARG A 385 12.25 0.11 -26.59
CA ARG A 385 12.81 -1.15 -26.09
C ARG A 385 14.13 -0.96 -25.33
N PHE A 386 14.97 -0.02 -25.77
CA PHE A 386 16.24 0.30 -25.12
C PHE A 386 16.01 0.91 -23.73
N VAL A 387 15.14 1.91 -23.61
CA VAL A 387 14.82 2.53 -22.29
C VAL A 387 14.15 1.55 -21.32
N GLU A 388 13.29 0.64 -21.83
CA GLU A 388 12.72 -0.46 -21.05
C GLU A 388 13.81 -1.43 -20.56
N GLY A 389 14.84 -1.68 -21.37
CA GLY A 389 16.01 -2.46 -20.98
C GLY A 389 16.75 -1.83 -19.79
N ILE A 390 16.94 -0.50 -19.79
CA ILE A 390 17.48 0.25 -18.66
C ILE A 390 16.57 0.12 -17.44
N GLY A 391 15.27 0.31 -17.62
CA GLY A 391 14.27 0.14 -16.56
C GLY A 391 14.32 -1.26 -15.92
N ARG A 392 14.45 -2.31 -16.75
CA ARG A 392 14.59 -3.70 -16.28
C ARG A 392 15.85 -3.91 -15.45
N ALA A 393 16.98 -3.32 -15.85
CA ALA A 393 18.23 -3.41 -15.10
C ALA A 393 18.14 -2.68 -13.74
N GLY A 394 17.43 -1.54 -13.70
CA GLY A 394 17.22 -0.73 -12.50
C GLY A 394 16.08 -1.18 -11.59
N ARG A 395 15.35 -2.26 -11.90
CA ARG A 395 14.13 -2.67 -11.17
C ARG A 395 14.29 -2.90 -9.65
N ARG A 396 15.51 -3.14 -9.17
CA ARG A 396 15.79 -3.34 -7.73
C ARG A 396 15.94 -2.04 -6.96
N VAL A 397 15.95 -0.90 -7.65
CA VAL A 397 16.10 0.44 -7.06
C VAL A 397 14.72 1.15 -6.96
N LEU A 398 13.70 0.52 -7.50
CA LEU A 398 12.26 0.81 -7.39
C LEU A 398 11.63 -0.17 -6.36
#